data_7c19af029dc22b22234d30786352d9dc
#
_entry.id   7c19af029dc22b22234d30786352d9dc
#
_cell.length_a   1.000
_cell.length_b   1.000
_cell.length_c   1.000
_cell.angle_alpha   90.00
_cell.angle_beta   90.00
_cell.angle_gamma   90.00
#
_symmetry.space_group_name_H-M   'P 1'
#
loop_
_entity.id
_entity.type
_entity.pdbx_description
1 polymer ?
#
loop_
_entity_poly.entity_id
_entity_poly.type
_entity_poly.pdbx_seq_one_letter_code
_entity_poly.pdbx_strand_id
1 'polypeptide(L)'
;GGTVTLFEQNWVWDGKAGVNRVIPYDGGCYTFYTLMSASGRAAAAEEGLANTPVSDAPSVTPVSASTGLTAWGSGVSNITGTPSAWAADTITRAEIYGITMLSDGSYQSPITRRTLARLAANTARTLGLVEDVSDPIAVVQQLGVMQPNADGSFDQTSTVTRQMAATVLLRLLRQSSTVFDADYSTLSRYPDSAAISDWAREAVAMMTQYELMNGTSKGFEPKKEMTLEQCLVLLTRICEF
;
A
#
# COMPACT_ATOMS: atom_id res chain seq x y z
N GLY A 1 16.84 -3.96 31.22
CA GLY A 1 15.94 -4.22 30.12
C GLY A 1 14.53 -3.80 30.51
N GLY A 2 13.96 -2.88 29.76
CA GLY A 2 12.56 -2.49 29.90
C GLY A 2 11.67 -3.37 29.04
N THR A 3 10.41 -3.45 29.38
CA THR A 3 9.40 -4.18 28.61
C THR A 3 8.47 -3.15 27.99
N VAL A 4 8.26 -3.23 26.68
CA VAL A 4 7.28 -2.40 25.97
C VAL A 4 6.05 -3.27 25.69
N THR A 5 4.89 -2.78 26.11
CA THR A 5 3.62 -3.44 25.80
C THR A 5 3.07 -2.86 24.50
N LEU A 6 2.98 -3.69 23.48
CA LEU A 6 2.37 -3.30 22.21
C LEU A 6 0.88 -3.62 22.23
N PHE A 7 0.09 -2.66 21.80
CA PHE A 7 -1.32 -2.87 21.51
C PHE A 7 -1.44 -3.25 20.04
N GLU A 8 -1.66 -4.51 19.76
CA GLU A 8 -2.07 -4.95 18.43
C GLU A 8 -3.58 -4.73 18.28
N GLN A 9 -3.97 -3.89 17.33
CA GLN A 9 -5.35 -3.92 16.84
C GLN A 9 -5.51 -5.15 15.98
N ASN A 10 -6.07 -6.21 16.54
CA ASN A 10 -6.60 -7.29 15.74
C ASN A 10 -7.84 -6.75 15.02
N TRP A 11 -7.79 -6.73 13.68
CA TRP A 11 -8.87 -6.28 12.81
C TRP A 11 -10.04 -7.28 12.80
N VAL A 12 -10.62 -7.50 13.96
CA VAL A 12 -12.00 -7.96 14.06
C VAL A 12 -12.81 -6.76 14.52
N TRP A 13 -13.78 -6.37 13.74
CA TRP A 13 -14.60 -5.16 13.88
C TRP A 13 -15.51 -5.21 15.11
N ASP A 14 -14.97 -5.45 16.28
CA ASP A 14 -15.70 -5.41 17.56
C ASP A 14 -15.38 -4.17 18.41
N GLY A 15 -14.54 -3.28 17.91
CA GLY A 15 -14.21 -2.01 18.56
C GLY A 15 -13.41 -2.14 19.87
N LYS A 16 -12.86 -3.32 20.19
CA LYS A 16 -12.06 -3.51 21.40
C LYS A 16 -10.58 -3.59 21.07
N ALA A 17 -9.80 -2.64 21.57
CA ALA A 17 -8.35 -2.73 21.60
C ALA A 17 -7.92 -3.74 22.67
N GLY A 18 -7.15 -4.75 22.30
CA GLY A 18 -6.59 -5.73 23.20
C GLY A 18 -5.08 -5.62 23.32
N VAL A 19 -4.52 -5.87 24.48
CA VAL A 19 -3.07 -6.02 24.67
C VAL A 19 -2.69 -7.44 24.29
N ASN A 20 -2.03 -7.61 23.14
CA ASN A 20 -1.75 -8.94 22.62
C ASN A 20 -0.32 -9.44 22.84
N ARG A 21 0.64 -8.55 23.12
CA ARG A 21 2.05 -8.97 23.21
C ARG A 21 2.91 -8.06 24.05
N VAL A 22 3.77 -8.65 24.87
CA VAL A 22 4.89 -8.00 25.53
C VAL A 22 6.16 -8.41 24.80
N ILE A 23 6.88 -7.44 24.25
CA ILE A 23 8.15 -7.68 23.55
C ILE A 23 9.28 -7.14 24.41
N PRO A 24 10.37 -7.92 24.63
CA PRO A 24 11.56 -7.40 25.28
C PRO A 24 12.15 -6.25 24.47
N TYR A 25 12.49 -5.15 25.13
CA TYR A 25 13.11 -4.00 24.52
C TYR A 25 14.64 -4.13 24.58
N ASP A 26 15.31 -4.05 23.45
CA ASP A 26 16.76 -4.18 23.31
C ASP A 26 17.53 -2.85 23.28
N GLY A 27 16.84 -1.73 23.51
CA GLY A 27 17.45 -0.39 23.51
C GLY A 27 17.47 0.33 22.16
N GLY A 28 16.86 -0.24 21.12
CA GLY A 28 16.68 0.42 19.82
C GLY A 28 15.67 1.59 19.90
N CYS A 29 15.81 2.61 19.07
CA CYS A 29 14.84 3.69 18.95
C CYS A 29 13.65 3.25 18.08
N TYR A 30 12.50 3.04 18.71
CA TYR A 30 11.25 2.79 18.01
C TYR A 30 10.31 3.98 18.17
N THR A 31 9.77 4.48 17.08
CA THR A 31 8.73 5.53 17.11
C THR A 31 7.36 4.86 17.01
N PHE A 32 6.61 4.89 18.09
CA PHE A 32 5.26 4.35 18.11
C PHE A 32 4.25 5.47 17.85
N TYR A 33 3.40 5.28 16.85
CA TYR A 33 2.25 6.13 16.62
C TYR A 33 1.01 5.44 17.18
N THR A 34 0.48 5.93 18.28
CA THR A 34 -0.79 5.46 18.83
C THR A 34 -1.92 6.30 18.25
N LEU A 35 -2.69 5.74 17.33
CA LEU A 35 -3.98 6.29 16.92
C LEU A 35 -5.01 5.91 17.99
N MET A 36 -5.16 6.72 19.03
CA MET A 36 -6.26 6.58 19.97
C MET A 36 -7.51 7.25 19.40
N SER A 37 -8.63 6.52 19.37
CA SER A 37 -9.95 7.12 19.17
C SER A 37 -10.24 8.09 20.33
N ALA A 38 -11.17 9.04 20.13
CA ALA A 38 -11.55 9.97 21.18
C ALA A 38 -12.02 9.25 22.47
N SER A 39 -12.68 8.09 22.33
CA SER A 39 -13.10 7.23 23.46
C SER A 39 -11.90 6.54 24.13
N GLY A 40 -10.88 6.13 23.38
CA GLY A 40 -9.66 5.56 23.95
C GLY A 40 -8.84 6.57 24.76
N ARG A 41 -8.84 7.84 24.37
CA ARG A 41 -8.23 8.93 25.17
C ARG A 41 -8.96 9.17 26.48
N ALA A 42 -10.28 9.12 26.47
CA ALA A 42 -11.07 9.28 27.69
C ALA A 42 -10.80 8.14 28.69
N ALA A 43 -10.78 6.90 28.22
CA ALA A 43 -10.46 5.73 29.07
C ALA A 43 -9.03 5.79 29.65
N ALA A 44 -8.04 6.18 28.83
CA ALA A 44 -6.66 6.36 29.30
C ALA A 44 -6.51 7.49 30.33
N ALA A 45 -7.33 8.54 30.23
CA ALA A 45 -7.37 9.63 31.21
C ALA A 45 -7.98 9.19 32.54
N GLU A 46 -9.03 8.37 32.52
CA GLU A 46 -9.66 7.81 33.73
C GLU A 46 -8.74 6.81 34.46
N GLU A 47 -7.88 6.10 33.77
CA GLU A 47 -6.90 5.17 34.38
C GLU A 47 -5.63 5.88 34.90
N GLY A 48 -5.55 7.21 34.82
CA GLY A 48 -4.39 7.99 35.33
C GLY A 48 -3.12 7.83 34.46
N LEU A 49 -3.23 7.17 33.30
CA LEU A 49 -2.12 6.93 32.39
C LEU A 49 -1.84 8.12 31.44
N ALA A 50 -2.71 9.11 31.42
CA ALA A 50 -2.70 10.16 30.40
C ALA A 50 -1.86 11.39 30.75
N ASN A 51 -1.33 11.56 31.98
CA ASN A 51 -0.62 12.78 32.38
C ASN A 51 0.34 12.58 33.55
N THR A 52 1.26 11.63 33.48
CA THR A 52 2.49 11.81 34.25
C THR A 52 3.44 12.66 33.41
N PRO A 53 3.77 13.91 33.81
CA PRO A 53 4.88 14.60 33.19
C PRO A 53 6.12 13.76 33.52
N VAL A 54 6.75 13.15 32.53
CA VAL A 54 8.09 12.60 32.69
C VAL A 54 9.02 13.78 32.78
N SER A 55 9.29 14.20 34.02
CA SER A 55 10.07 15.39 34.41
C SER A 55 11.56 15.24 34.07
N ASP A 56 12.01 14.12 33.55
CA ASP A 56 13.41 13.85 33.21
C ASP A 56 13.60 13.16 31.86
N ALA A 57 12.77 13.48 30.89
CA ALA A 57 13.13 13.19 29.52
C ALA A 57 14.32 14.11 29.16
N PRO A 58 15.49 13.57 28.77
CA PRO A 58 16.52 14.42 28.21
C PRO A 58 15.89 15.20 27.07
N SER A 59 16.12 16.52 27.07
CA SER A 59 15.67 17.42 26.00
C SER A 59 16.21 16.86 24.70
N VAL A 60 15.41 16.04 24.03
CA VAL A 60 15.68 15.59 22.67
C VAL A 60 15.44 16.82 21.82
N THR A 61 16.52 17.61 21.59
CA THR A 61 16.57 18.41 20.39
C THR A 61 16.05 17.52 19.26
N PRO A 62 15.11 17.99 18.42
CA PRO A 62 14.70 17.22 17.26
C PRO A 62 15.97 16.91 16.50
N VAL A 63 16.46 15.69 16.63
CA VAL A 63 17.52 15.18 15.75
C VAL A 63 16.86 15.27 14.41
N SER A 64 17.29 16.24 13.62
CA SER A 64 16.99 16.26 12.19
C SER A 64 17.18 14.83 11.73
N ALA A 65 16.12 14.18 11.27
CA ALA A 65 16.12 12.77 10.90
C ALA A 65 16.97 12.58 9.63
N SER A 66 18.29 12.75 9.76
CA SER A 66 19.23 12.75 8.65
C SER A 66 20.38 11.76 8.80
N THR A 67 20.33 10.87 9.79
CA THR A 67 21.43 9.90 9.94
C THR A 67 20.88 8.50 10.17
N GLY A 68 20.70 7.77 9.09
CA GLY A 68 20.34 6.35 9.11
C GLY A 68 19.22 5.95 8.14
N LEU A 69 18.33 6.87 7.81
CA LEU A 69 17.27 6.66 6.81
C LEU A 69 17.59 7.25 5.44
N THR A 70 18.82 7.70 5.22
CA THR A 70 19.26 8.28 3.94
C THR A 70 19.39 7.24 2.83
N ALA A 71 19.44 5.95 3.15
CA ALA A 71 19.32 4.88 2.15
C ALA A 71 17.88 4.76 1.59
N TRP A 72 16.88 5.23 2.33
CA TRP A 72 15.47 5.18 1.92
C TRP A 72 15.01 6.46 1.23
N GLY A 73 15.94 7.40 0.94
CA GLY A 73 15.62 8.74 0.52
C GLY A 73 14.56 9.36 1.45
N SER A 74 14.74 10.56 1.94
CA SER A 74 13.69 11.33 2.60
C SER A 74 12.59 11.63 1.58
N GLY A 75 11.85 10.57 1.21
CA GLY A 75 10.97 10.54 0.06
C GLY A 75 9.64 11.14 0.36
N VAL A 76 9.62 12.46 0.38
CA VAL A 76 8.37 13.21 0.37
C VAL A 76 7.62 12.82 -0.90
N SER A 77 6.39 12.44 -0.77
CA SER A 77 5.46 12.32 -1.90
C SER A 77 5.23 13.71 -2.50
N ASN A 78 5.39 13.82 -3.81
CA ASN A 78 5.09 15.05 -4.58
C ASN A 78 3.76 14.92 -5.33
N ILE A 79 2.82 14.15 -4.79
CA ILE A 79 1.48 14.01 -5.35
C ILE A 79 0.72 15.31 -5.11
N THR A 80 0.11 15.84 -6.15
CA THR A 80 -0.61 17.11 -6.14
C THR A 80 -2.13 16.92 -6.18
N GLY A 81 -2.85 17.94 -5.74
CA GLY A 81 -4.31 17.93 -5.70
C GLY A 81 -4.88 17.27 -4.46
N THR A 82 -6.18 17.03 -4.47
CA THR A 82 -6.92 16.39 -3.39
C THR A 82 -7.50 15.08 -3.92
N PRO A 83 -7.38 13.96 -3.20
CA PRO A 83 -8.01 12.71 -3.62
C PRO A 83 -9.53 12.84 -3.65
N SER A 84 -10.16 12.07 -4.50
CA SER A 84 -11.62 11.95 -4.53
C SER A 84 -12.15 11.43 -3.19
N ALA A 85 -13.34 11.88 -2.78
CA ALA A 85 -13.92 11.51 -1.48
C ALA A 85 -13.99 9.99 -1.25
N TRP A 86 -14.25 9.21 -2.30
CA TRP A 86 -14.31 7.74 -2.22
C TRP A 86 -12.94 7.08 -1.94
N ALA A 87 -11.83 7.76 -2.25
CA ALA A 87 -10.48 7.24 -2.13
C ALA A 87 -9.72 7.79 -0.89
N ALA A 88 -10.18 8.90 -0.32
CA ALA A 88 -9.44 9.70 0.66
C ALA A 88 -8.95 8.87 1.86
N ASP A 89 -9.84 8.11 2.51
CA ASP A 89 -9.48 7.30 3.69
C ASP A 89 -8.47 6.20 3.33
N THR A 90 -8.63 5.56 2.16
CA THR A 90 -7.71 4.52 1.72
C THR A 90 -6.35 5.11 1.34
N ILE A 91 -6.32 6.31 0.74
CA ILE A 91 -5.07 7.00 0.41
C ILE A 91 -4.31 7.41 1.68
N THR A 92 -5.00 7.85 2.73
CA THR A 92 -4.36 8.10 4.02
C THR A 92 -3.66 6.84 4.55
N ARG A 93 -4.27 5.66 4.41
CA ARG A 93 -3.61 4.39 4.75
C ARG A 93 -2.43 4.06 3.84
N ALA A 94 -2.54 4.34 2.52
CA ALA A 94 -1.43 4.18 1.59
C ALA A 94 -0.20 5.02 1.99
N GLU A 95 -0.42 6.22 2.50
CA GLU A 95 0.64 7.09 3.03
C GLU A 95 1.28 6.49 4.28
N ILE A 96 0.47 6.01 5.23
CA ILE A 96 0.95 5.32 6.45
C ILE A 96 1.78 4.08 6.09
N TYR A 97 1.35 3.29 5.11
CA TYR A 97 2.09 2.13 4.61
C TYR A 97 3.34 2.50 3.80
N GLY A 98 3.55 3.77 3.49
CA GLY A 98 4.68 4.24 2.69
C GLY A 98 4.58 3.90 1.20
N ILE A 99 3.39 3.52 0.70
CA ILE A 99 3.17 3.19 -0.72
C ILE A 99 3.42 4.42 -1.60
N THR A 100 3.06 5.62 -1.11
CA THR A 100 3.19 6.89 -1.83
C THR A 100 4.61 7.46 -1.88
N MET A 101 5.57 6.87 -1.20
CA MET A 101 6.93 7.41 -1.09
C MET A 101 7.58 7.64 -2.46
N LEU A 102 8.19 8.80 -2.65
CA LEU A 102 8.86 9.22 -3.89
C LEU A 102 7.93 9.20 -5.13
N SER A 103 6.63 9.17 -4.93
CA SER A 103 5.67 9.23 -6.02
C SER A 103 5.33 10.68 -6.36
N ASP A 104 5.03 10.90 -7.62
CA ASP A 104 4.67 12.19 -8.21
C ASP A 104 3.39 12.06 -9.05
N GLY A 105 2.83 13.17 -9.45
CA GLY A 105 1.64 13.25 -10.29
C GLY A 105 0.45 13.87 -9.59
N SER A 106 -0.73 13.71 -10.18
CA SER A 106 -2.01 14.15 -9.60
C SER A 106 -2.92 12.93 -9.41
N TYR A 107 -3.73 12.93 -8.35
CA TYR A 107 -4.58 11.80 -7.99
C TYR A 107 -5.49 11.32 -9.14
N GLN A 108 -6.05 12.23 -9.93
CA GLN A 108 -6.95 11.92 -11.02
C GLN A 108 -6.26 11.73 -12.38
N SER A 109 -4.93 11.93 -12.45
CA SER A 109 -4.19 11.74 -13.69
C SER A 109 -3.84 10.29 -13.96
N PRO A 110 -3.78 9.87 -15.23
CA PRO A 110 -3.25 8.56 -15.59
C PRO A 110 -1.83 8.35 -15.08
N ILE A 111 -1.53 7.13 -14.63
CA ILE A 111 -0.18 6.75 -14.22
C ILE A 111 0.62 6.19 -15.38
N THR A 112 1.93 6.37 -15.32
CA THR A 112 2.88 5.72 -16.23
C THR A 112 3.38 4.39 -15.68
N ARG A 113 4.02 3.58 -16.53
CA ARG A 113 4.70 2.34 -16.10
C ARG A 113 5.77 2.62 -15.05
N ARG A 114 6.48 3.76 -15.14
CA ARG A 114 7.44 4.19 -14.12
C ARG A 114 6.77 4.42 -12.76
N THR A 115 5.65 5.14 -12.75
CA THR A 115 4.88 5.38 -11.53
C THR A 115 4.37 4.08 -10.94
N LEU A 116 3.81 3.18 -11.76
CA LEU A 116 3.36 1.87 -11.30
C LEU A 116 4.50 1.03 -10.70
N ALA A 117 5.69 1.02 -11.35
CA ALA A 117 6.85 0.30 -10.84
C ALA A 117 7.28 0.81 -9.45
N ARG A 118 7.30 2.13 -9.25
CA ARG A 118 7.61 2.73 -7.94
C ARG A 118 6.58 2.34 -6.87
N LEU A 119 5.31 2.49 -7.18
CA LEU A 119 4.24 2.14 -6.25
C LEU A 119 4.26 0.65 -5.89
N ALA A 120 4.46 -0.22 -6.88
CA ALA A 120 4.55 -1.67 -6.67
C ALA A 120 5.79 -2.05 -5.84
N ALA A 121 6.95 -1.41 -6.07
CA ALA A 121 8.15 -1.63 -5.27
C ALA A 121 7.96 -1.18 -3.82
N ASN A 122 7.35 -0.01 -3.59
CA ASN A 122 7.01 0.45 -2.24
C ASN A 122 6.05 -0.52 -1.54
N THR A 123 5.05 -1.02 -2.26
CA THR A 123 4.12 -2.03 -1.74
C THR A 123 4.84 -3.34 -1.41
N ALA A 124 5.74 -3.81 -2.28
CA ALA A 124 6.55 -5.00 -2.02
C ALA A 124 7.39 -4.86 -0.75
N ARG A 125 7.93 -3.68 -0.47
CA ARG A 125 8.62 -3.38 0.78
C ARG A 125 7.68 -3.45 1.98
N THR A 126 6.50 -2.85 1.88
CA THR A 126 5.49 -2.89 2.94
C THR A 126 5.06 -4.32 3.26
N LEU A 127 4.99 -5.18 2.24
CA LEU A 127 4.71 -6.61 2.38
C LEU A 127 5.91 -7.44 2.88
N GLY A 128 7.07 -6.81 3.10
CA GLY A 128 8.29 -7.51 3.56
C GLY A 128 8.96 -8.38 2.49
N LEU A 129 8.63 -8.20 1.21
CA LEU A 129 9.21 -8.97 0.11
C LEU A 129 10.61 -8.48 -0.28
N VAL A 130 10.90 -7.21 -0.04
CA VAL A 130 12.19 -6.55 -0.29
C VAL A 130 12.47 -5.51 0.78
N GLU A 131 13.75 -5.21 1.00
CA GLU A 131 14.15 -4.16 1.94
C GLU A 131 14.48 -2.85 1.21
N ASP A 132 15.22 -2.92 0.11
CA ASP A 132 15.66 -1.76 -0.68
C ASP A 132 14.77 -1.55 -1.91
N VAL A 133 14.30 -0.34 -2.09
CA VAL A 133 13.50 0.13 -3.24
C VAL A 133 14.13 1.35 -3.93
N SER A 134 15.45 1.52 -3.80
CA SER A 134 16.21 2.61 -4.44
C SER A 134 16.12 2.55 -5.96
N ASP A 135 16.10 1.35 -6.55
CA ASP A 135 15.81 1.09 -7.95
C ASP A 135 14.48 0.33 -8.10
N PRO A 136 13.35 1.02 -8.19
CA PRO A 136 12.05 0.39 -8.28
C PRO A 136 11.86 -0.50 -9.52
N ILE A 137 12.54 -0.15 -10.63
CA ILE A 137 12.43 -0.94 -11.87
C ILE A 137 13.13 -2.27 -11.68
N ALA A 138 14.35 -2.28 -11.13
CA ALA A 138 15.06 -3.51 -10.82
C ALA A 138 14.26 -4.40 -9.85
N VAL A 139 13.66 -3.81 -8.81
CA VAL A 139 12.82 -4.53 -7.84
C VAL A 139 11.64 -5.24 -8.50
N VAL A 140 10.83 -4.53 -9.30
CA VAL A 140 9.65 -5.14 -9.92
C VAL A 140 10.00 -6.17 -10.99
N GLN A 141 11.17 -6.06 -11.63
CA GLN A 141 11.69 -7.06 -12.55
C GLN A 141 12.19 -8.29 -11.82
N GLN A 142 12.97 -8.12 -10.76
CA GLN A 142 13.47 -9.23 -9.92
C GLN A 142 12.33 -10.04 -9.31
N LEU A 143 11.30 -9.39 -8.83
CA LEU A 143 10.08 -10.05 -8.32
C LEU A 143 9.20 -10.64 -9.42
N GLY A 144 9.51 -10.42 -10.69
CA GLY A 144 8.67 -10.87 -11.80
C GLY A 144 7.33 -10.17 -11.92
N VAL A 145 7.13 -9.07 -11.17
CA VAL A 145 5.86 -8.33 -11.11
C VAL A 145 5.64 -7.53 -12.40
N MET A 146 6.69 -6.88 -12.91
CA MET A 146 6.68 -6.21 -14.20
C MET A 146 7.83 -6.73 -15.08
N GLN A 147 7.55 -6.90 -16.37
CA GLN A 147 8.52 -7.41 -17.33
C GLN A 147 9.06 -6.30 -18.21
N PRO A 148 10.34 -6.41 -18.68
CA PRO A 148 10.87 -5.56 -19.72
C PRO A 148 10.16 -5.85 -21.06
N ASN A 149 10.36 -4.97 -22.02
CA ASN A 149 9.98 -5.20 -23.41
C ASN A 149 10.83 -6.33 -24.03
N ALA A 150 10.47 -6.78 -25.22
CA ALA A 150 11.19 -7.83 -25.94
C ALA A 150 12.66 -7.46 -26.27
N ASP A 151 12.96 -6.17 -26.38
CA ASP A 151 14.31 -5.63 -26.60
C ASP A 151 15.12 -5.45 -25.29
N GLY A 152 14.57 -5.86 -24.15
CA GLY A 152 15.18 -5.72 -22.83
C GLY A 152 15.00 -4.34 -22.20
N SER A 153 14.45 -3.36 -22.90
CA SER A 153 14.17 -2.02 -22.35
C SER A 153 12.97 -2.04 -21.41
N PHE A 154 12.94 -1.10 -20.46
CA PHE A 154 11.75 -0.87 -19.66
C PHE A 154 11.12 0.46 -20.09
N ASP A 155 10.00 0.36 -20.79
CA ASP A 155 9.24 1.56 -21.15
C ASP A 155 8.67 2.22 -19.89
N GLN A 156 9.21 3.38 -19.57
CA GLN A 156 8.86 4.12 -18.36
C GLN A 156 7.70 5.08 -18.56
N THR A 157 7.41 5.47 -19.79
CA THR A 157 6.57 6.61 -20.13
C THR A 157 5.16 6.25 -20.55
N SER A 158 4.94 5.05 -21.08
CA SER A 158 3.61 4.60 -21.48
C SER A 158 2.65 4.58 -20.31
N THR A 159 1.41 4.99 -20.57
CA THR A 159 0.32 4.93 -19.60
C THR A 159 -0.09 3.48 -19.31
N VAL A 160 -0.64 3.27 -18.13
CA VAL A 160 -1.08 1.96 -17.64
C VAL A 160 -2.57 1.83 -17.79
N THR A 161 -3.03 0.77 -18.48
CA THR A 161 -4.45 0.45 -18.54
C THR A 161 -4.90 -0.39 -17.34
N ARG A 162 -6.22 -0.43 -17.07
CA ARG A 162 -6.79 -1.18 -15.96
C ARG A 162 -6.46 -2.67 -16.02
N GLN A 163 -6.47 -3.30 -17.20
CA GLN A 163 -6.07 -4.71 -17.34
C GLN A 163 -4.56 -4.93 -17.11
N MET A 164 -3.71 -3.96 -17.47
CA MET A 164 -2.27 -4.03 -17.16
C MET A 164 -2.05 -3.94 -15.65
N ALA A 165 -2.72 -3.01 -14.99
CA ALA A 165 -2.67 -2.88 -13.54
C ALA A 165 -3.14 -4.17 -12.85
N ALA A 166 -4.27 -4.75 -13.25
CA ALA A 166 -4.76 -6.02 -12.71
C ALA A 166 -3.69 -7.13 -12.79
N THR A 167 -2.95 -7.22 -13.90
CA THR A 167 -1.89 -8.23 -14.07
C THR A 167 -0.72 -8.00 -13.13
N VAL A 168 -0.29 -6.74 -12.95
CA VAL A 168 0.79 -6.39 -12.02
C VAL A 168 0.37 -6.67 -10.58
N LEU A 169 -0.85 -6.29 -10.22
CA LEU A 169 -1.42 -6.52 -8.88
C LEU A 169 -1.55 -8.01 -8.55
N LEU A 170 -2.03 -8.83 -9.49
CA LEU A 170 -2.08 -10.28 -9.28
C LEU A 170 -0.70 -10.89 -9.03
N ARG A 171 0.30 -10.47 -9.83
CA ARG A 171 1.66 -10.97 -9.64
C ARG A 171 2.23 -10.57 -8.28
N LEU A 172 1.95 -9.34 -7.82
CA LEU A 172 2.37 -8.87 -6.51
C LEU A 172 1.66 -9.64 -5.39
N LEU A 173 0.35 -9.86 -5.51
CA LEU A 173 -0.43 -10.63 -4.55
C LEU A 173 0.09 -12.08 -4.43
N ARG A 174 0.48 -12.70 -5.53
CA ARG A 174 1.07 -14.05 -5.54
C ARG A 174 2.43 -14.13 -4.85
N GLN A 175 3.16 -13.03 -4.71
CA GLN A 175 4.40 -13.00 -3.93
C GLN A 175 4.15 -12.95 -2.42
N SER A 176 3.03 -12.38 -2.00
CA SER A 176 2.74 -12.13 -0.59
C SER A 176 1.73 -13.10 0.03
N SER A 177 0.88 -13.72 -0.79
CA SER A 177 -0.25 -14.49 -0.31
C SER A 177 -0.53 -15.73 -1.17
N THR A 178 -1.09 -16.76 -0.56
CA THR A 178 -1.62 -17.90 -1.30
C THR A 178 -2.95 -17.49 -1.94
N VAL A 179 -3.01 -17.62 -3.25
CA VAL A 179 -4.23 -17.37 -4.03
C VAL A 179 -4.68 -18.67 -4.72
N PHE A 180 -5.98 -18.85 -4.83
CA PHE A 180 -6.58 -19.99 -5.50
C PHE A 180 -6.62 -19.78 -7.01
N ASP A 181 -7.08 -20.80 -7.74
CA ASP A 181 -7.28 -20.70 -9.18
C ASP A 181 -8.36 -19.68 -9.55
N ALA A 182 -8.23 -19.10 -10.73
CA ALA A 182 -9.16 -18.09 -11.20
C ALA A 182 -10.53 -18.69 -11.56
N ASP A 183 -11.57 -18.14 -10.98
CA ASP A 183 -12.94 -18.38 -11.43
C ASP A 183 -13.29 -17.41 -12.57
N TYR A 184 -13.14 -17.89 -13.80
CA TYR A 184 -13.44 -17.10 -15.00
C TYR A 184 -14.94 -16.77 -15.15
N SER A 185 -15.84 -17.43 -14.41
CA SER A 185 -17.25 -17.09 -14.41
C SER A 185 -17.53 -15.68 -13.88
N THR A 186 -16.63 -15.17 -13.04
CA THR A 186 -16.69 -13.81 -12.49
C THR A 186 -16.66 -12.73 -13.57
N LEU A 187 -16.05 -13.03 -14.73
CA LEU A 187 -15.98 -12.10 -15.86
C LEU A 187 -17.36 -11.84 -16.50
N SER A 188 -18.33 -12.74 -16.32
CA SER A 188 -19.68 -12.56 -16.81
C SER A 188 -20.42 -11.35 -16.21
N ARG A 189 -19.91 -10.82 -15.10
CA ARG A 189 -20.41 -9.58 -14.47
C ARG A 189 -20.23 -8.35 -15.37
N TYR A 190 -19.27 -8.42 -16.31
CA TYR A 190 -18.89 -7.28 -17.12
C TYR A 190 -19.39 -7.40 -18.54
N PRO A 191 -20.25 -6.48 -19.00
CA PRO A 191 -20.77 -6.49 -20.38
C PRO A 191 -19.64 -6.35 -21.43
N ASP A 192 -18.51 -5.78 -21.04
CA ASP A 192 -17.34 -5.57 -21.86
C ASP A 192 -16.24 -6.64 -21.67
N SER A 193 -16.57 -7.78 -21.08
CA SER A 193 -15.61 -8.87 -20.80
C SER A 193 -14.87 -9.38 -22.07
N ALA A 194 -15.51 -9.28 -23.23
CA ALA A 194 -14.87 -9.62 -24.51
C ALA A 194 -13.73 -8.67 -24.91
N ALA A 195 -13.68 -7.45 -24.35
CA ALA A 195 -12.61 -6.49 -24.59
C ALA A 195 -11.36 -6.74 -23.73
N ILE A 196 -11.44 -7.65 -22.74
CA ILE A 196 -10.31 -8.07 -21.92
C ILE A 196 -9.38 -8.91 -22.79
N SER A 197 -8.11 -8.51 -22.88
CA SER A 197 -7.10 -9.27 -23.61
C SER A 197 -6.84 -10.62 -22.95
N ASP A 198 -6.58 -11.67 -23.74
CA ASP A 198 -6.40 -13.04 -23.25
C ASP A 198 -5.33 -13.13 -22.15
N TRP A 199 -4.22 -12.42 -22.30
CA TRP A 199 -3.15 -12.38 -21.30
C TRP A 199 -3.56 -11.75 -19.95
N ALA A 200 -4.64 -10.98 -19.91
CA ALA A 200 -5.13 -10.31 -18.71
C ALA A 200 -6.35 -10.99 -18.08
N ARG A 201 -6.98 -11.95 -18.77
CA ARG A 201 -8.24 -12.57 -18.33
C ARG A 201 -8.12 -13.19 -16.94
N GLU A 202 -7.04 -13.94 -16.70
CA GLU A 202 -6.77 -14.52 -15.39
C GLU A 202 -6.71 -13.45 -14.31
N ALA A 203 -5.92 -12.42 -14.54
CA ALA A 203 -5.73 -11.35 -13.56
C ALA A 203 -7.04 -10.59 -13.27
N VAL A 204 -7.83 -10.28 -14.29
CA VAL A 204 -9.12 -9.63 -14.10
C VAL A 204 -10.09 -10.52 -13.33
N ALA A 205 -10.15 -11.83 -13.65
CA ALA A 205 -10.98 -12.79 -12.94
C ALA A 205 -10.60 -12.86 -11.45
N MET A 206 -9.30 -13.00 -11.16
CA MET A 206 -8.79 -13.08 -9.79
C MET A 206 -9.04 -11.79 -9.01
N MET A 207 -8.73 -10.62 -9.59
CA MET A 207 -8.97 -9.32 -8.94
C MET A 207 -10.46 -9.11 -8.66
N THR A 208 -11.34 -9.61 -9.52
CA THR A 208 -12.80 -9.56 -9.32
C THR A 208 -13.27 -10.55 -8.26
N GLN A 209 -12.74 -11.77 -8.29
CA GLN A 209 -13.06 -12.85 -7.35
C GLN A 209 -12.76 -12.46 -5.90
N TYR A 210 -11.61 -11.80 -5.67
CA TYR A 210 -11.19 -11.31 -4.37
C TYR A 210 -11.70 -9.89 -4.05
N GLU A 211 -12.56 -9.33 -4.87
CA GLU A 211 -13.12 -7.98 -4.72
C GLU A 211 -12.07 -6.85 -4.60
N LEU A 212 -10.85 -7.15 -5.01
CA LEU A 212 -9.75 -6.18 -5.00
C LEU A 212 -9.93 -5.11 -6.08
N MET A 213 -10.43 -5.51 -7.27
CA MET A 213 -10.66 -4.60 -8.38
C MET A 213 -12.03 -4.85 -9.01
N ASN A 214 -12.93 -3.91 -8.84
CA ASN A 214 -14.29 -3.98 -9.38
C ASN A 214 -14.44 -3.12 -10.63
N GLY A 215 -15.45 -3.42 -11.41
CA GLY A 215 -15.85 -2.61 -12.55
C GLY A 215 -16.63 -1.35 -12.15
N THR A 216 -17.15 -0.68 -13.15
CA THR A 216 -18.06 0.44 -13.05
C THR A 216 -19.44 0.04 -13.60
N SER A 217 -20.38 0.97 -13.63
CA SER A 217 -21.67 0.77 -14.32
C SER A 217 -21.53 0.48 -15.83
N LYS A 218 -20.35 0.75 -16.41
CA LYS A 218 -20.04 0.51 -17.84
C LYS A 218 -19.37 -0.84 -18.10
N GLY A 219 -18.87 -1.52 -17.07
CA GLY A 219 -18.12 -2.76 -17.15
C GLY A 219 -16.78 -2.67 -16.46
N PHE A 220 -15.85 -3.55 -16.80
CA PHE A 220 -14.48 -3.53 -16.27
C PHE A 220 -13.64 -2.39 -16.85
N GLU A 221 -13.92 -1.96 -18.07
CA GLU A 221 -13.19 -0.94 -18.82
C GLU A 221 -11.69 -1.29 -18.99
N PRO A 222 -11.34 -2.47 -19.56
CA PRO A 222 -9.98 -3.03 -19.49
C PRO A 222 -8.92 -2.16 -20.17
N LYS A 223 -9.29 -1.40 -21.20
CA LYS A 223 -8.39 -0.53 -21.98
C LYS A 223 -8.31 0.90 -21.44
N LYS A 224 -9.16 1.25 -20.46
CA LYS A 224 -9.14 2.57 -19.83
C LYS A 224 -7.88 2.75 -19.02
N GLU A 225 -7.31 3.95 -19.08
CA GLU A 225 -6.14 4.31 -18.28
C GLU A 225 -6.46 4.30 -16.78
N MET A 226 -5.49 3.85 -16.00
CA MET A 226 -5.55 3.81 -14.55
C MET A 226 -5.11 5.14 -13.97
N THR A 227 -5.91 5.73 -13.09
CA THR A 227 -5.51 6.94 -12.36
C THR A 227 -4.65 6.60 -11.14
N LEU A 228 -3.89 7.59 -10.65
CA LEU A 228 -3.03 7.43 -9.49
C LEU A 228 -3.83 7.02 -8.24
N GLU A 229 -4.95 7.69 -7.95
CA GLU A 229 -5.79 7.35 -6.79
C GLU A 229 -6.37 5.92 -6.89
N GLN A 230 -6.79 5.49 -8.08
CA GLN A 230 -7.25 4.11 -8.28
C GLN A 230 -6.14 3.11 -7.99
N CYS A 231 -4.92 3.37 -8.49
CA CYS A 231 -3.79 2.49 -8.24
C CYS A 231 -3.42 2.41 -6.75
N LEU A 232 -3.37 3.55 -6.06
CA LEU A 232 -3.10 3.61 -4.62
C LEU A 232 -4.13 2.81 -3.81
N VAL A 233 -5.41 2.98 -4.11
CA VAL A 233 -6.48 2.22 -3.44
C VAL A 233 -6.31 0.71 -3.63
N LEU A 234 -5.98 0.27 -4.84
CA LEU A 234 -5.80 -1.16 -5.12
C LEU A 234 -4.57 -1.74 -4.41
N LEU A 235 -3.44 -1.03 -4.41
CA LEU A 235 -2.23 -1.47 -3.73
C LEU A 235 -2.42 -1.51 -2.20
N THR A 236 -3.16 -0.55 -1.65
CA THR A 236 -3.53 -0.58 -0.23
C THR A 236 -4.35 -1.82 0.11
N ARG A 237 -5.35 -2.16 -0.71
CA ARG A 237 -6.13 -3.40 -0.52
C ARG A 237 -5.27 -4.67 -0.61
N ILE A 238 -4.23 -4.68 -1.42
CA ILE A 238 -3.26 -5.79 -1.47
C ILE A 238 -2.51 -5.92 -0.14
N CYS A 239 -2.13 -4.80 0.50
CA CYS A 239 -1.48 -4.82 1.81
C CYS A 239 -2.43 -5.28 2.94
N GLU A 240 -3.72 -5.13 2.75
CA GLU A 240 -4.76 -5.46 3.73
C GLU A 240 -5.41 -6.84 3.47
N PHE A 241 -4.99 -7.55 2.40
CA PHE A 241 -5.47 -8.88 2.02
C PHE A 241 -4.76 -9.99 2.82
#